data_c919cbc9fc5ee8ba0720d41d4fa22c7d
#
_entry.id   c919cbc9fc5ee8ba0720d41d4fa22c7d
#
_cell.length_a   1.000
_cell.length_b   1.000
_cell.length_c   1.000
_cell.angle_alpha   90.00
_cell.angle_beta   90.00
_cell.angle_gamma   90.00
#
_symmetry.space_group_name_H-M   'P 1'
#
loop_
_entity.id
_entity.type
_entity.pdbx_description
1 polymer ?
#
loop_
_entity_poly.entity_id
_entity_poly.type
_entity_poly.pdbx_seq_one_letter_code
_entity_poly.pdbx_strand_id
1 'polypeptide(L)'
;MEYIHTTAREDQDRKGLVRTFTGKYVNPLDLNFDDVCIEDIAHHLSNICRFTGAGPFYSVAQHSIQVSWLCRGSRQFALAGLLHDAAEAYLNDLASPVKHAPGMLAYRHAEDEATQVIFGALGVNPEYLEMVKKHDDEMFRNECDWFWGNRVGALHCWTPEQAEKEFLIEYFSLTGVE
;
A
#
# COMPACT_ATOMS: atom_id res chain seq x y z
N MET A 1 22.31 0.27 10.10
CA MET A 1 21.92 -0.60 8.96
C MET A 1 23.05 -0.54 7.96
N GLU A 2 23.82 -1.63 7.78
CA GLU A 2 24.89 -1.66 6.77
C GLU A 2 24.24 -1.84 5.38
N TYR A 3 24.48 -0.88 4.50
CA TYR A 3 24.12 -1.03 3.08
C TYR A 3 25.06 -2.08 2.46
N ILE A 4 24.52 -3.23 2.07
CA ILE A 4 25.27 -4.23 1.32
C ILE A 4 25.42 -3.67 -0.10
N HIS A 5 26.64 -3.29 -0.47
CA HIS A 5 27.00 -2.94 -1.83
C HIS A 5 27.02 -4.21 -2.69
N THR A 6 26.01 -4.42 -3.52
CA THR A 6 26.02 -5.44 -4.58
C THR A 6 26.97 -5.02 -5.70
N THR A 7 27.63 -5.98 -6.32
CA THR A 7 28.51 -5.71 -7.47
C THR A 7 27.67 -5.53 -8.75
N ALA A 8 28.19 -4.78 -9.73
CA ALA A 8 27.50 -4.55 -11.02
C ALA A 8 27.16 -5.85 -11.80
N ARG A 9 27.78 -6.98 -11.47
CA ARG A 9 27.46 -8.32 -12.02
C ARG A 9 26.19 -8.91 -11.40
N GLU A 10 26.03 -8.76 -10.09
CA GLU A 10 24.83 -9.24 -9.37
C GLU A 10 23.59 -8.47 -9.80
N ASP A 11 23.74 -7.18 -10.17
CA ASP A 11 22.61 -6.37 -10.68
C ASP A 11 22.16 -6.78 -12.09
N GLN A 12 23.05 -7.35 -12.93
CA GLN A 12 22.65 -7.84 -14.27
C GLN A 12 21.82 -9.13 -14.21
N ASP A 13 22.10 -10.01 -13.24
CA ASP A 13 21.35 -11.25 -13.04
C ASP A 13 19.96 -11.00 -12.41
N ARG A 14 19.70 -9.77 -11.92
CA ARG A 14 18.45 -9.34 -11.26
C ARG A 14 17.60 -8.43 -12.14
N LYS A 15 17.85 -8.41 -13.44
CA LYS A 15 17.08 -7.58 -14.39
C LYS A 15 15.59 -7.91 -14.33
N GLY A 16 14.77 -6.91 -14.03
CA GLY A 16 13.31 -7.05 -13.89
C GLY A 16 12.87 -7.34 -12.46
N LEU A 17 13.79 -7.44 -11.49
CA LEU A 17 13.47 -7.60 -10.09
C LEU A 17 13.65 -6.28 -9.33
N VAL A 18 12.85 -6.08 -8.29
CA VAL A 18 13.03 -5.01 -7.30
C VAL A 18 13.49 -5.63 -5.97
N ARG A 19 14.34 -4.90 -5.25
CA ARG A 19 14.76 -5.30 -3.92
C ARG A 19 13.81 -4.70 -2.89
N THR A 20 13.24 -5.55 -2.02
CA THR A 20 12.36 -5.11 -0.93
C THR A 20 13.16 -4.65 0.30
N PHE A 21 12.48 -4.06 1.28
CA PHE A 21 13.07 -3.62 2.54
C PHE A 21 13.72 -4.77 3.32
N THR A 22 13.08 -5.95 3.40
CA THR A 22 13.64 -7.13 4.05
C THR A 22 14.79 -7.77 3.27
N GLY A 23 15.06 -7.30 2.05
CA GLY A 23 16.18 -7.74 1.22
C GLY A 23 15.84 -8.84 0.23
N LYS A 24 14.57 -9.22 0.07
CA LYS A 24 14.12 -10.10 -1.02
C LYS A 24 14.27 -9.41 -2.37
N TYR A 25 14.33 -10.20 -3.44
CA TYR A 25 14.26 -9.74 -4.82
C TYR A 25 13.02 -10.36 -5.45
N VAL A 26 12.07 -9.52 -5.83
CA VAL A 26 10.77 -9.94 -6.33
C VAL A 26 10.50 -9.35 -7.72
N ASN A 27 9.74 -10.06 -8.54
CA ASN A 27 9.20 -9.51 -9.79
C ASN A 27 7.86 -8.81 -9.48
N PRO A 28 7.77 -7.48 -9.52
CA PRO A 28 6.53 -6.78 -9.19
C PRO A 28 5.40 -7.03 -10.19
N LEU A 29 5.73 -7.48 -11.42
CA LEU A 29 4.75 -7.80 -12.46
C LEU A 29 4.36 -9.29 -12.47
N ASP A 30 4.91 -10.11 -11.58
CA ASP A 30 4.64 -11.54 -11.45
C ASP A 30 4.92 -11.95 -10.00
N LEU A 31 4.16 -11.33 -9.08
CA LEU A 31 4.27 -11.56 -7.65
C LEU A 31 3.70 -12.93 -7.30
N ASN A 32 4.31 -13.63 -6.35
CA ASN A 32 3.82 -14.91 -5.83
C ASN A 32 3.70 -14.88 -4.30
N PHE A 33 3.08 -15.91 -3.70
CA PHE A 33 2.80 -15.95 -2.26
C PHE A 33 4.04 -15.83 -1.38
N ASP A 34 5.16 -16.40 -1.81
CA ASP A 34 6.42 -16.39 -1.04
C ASP A 34 7.11 -15.01 -1.08
N ASP A 35 6.72 -14.15 -2.02
CA ASP A 35 7.21 -12.78 -2.13
C ASP A 35 6.54 -11.83 -1.13
N VAL A 36 5.31 -12.17 -0.70
CA VAL A 36 4.52 -11.31 0.18
C VAL A 36 5.12 -11.28 1.58
N CYS A 37 5.35 -10.06 2.08
CA CYS A 37 5.88 -9.82 3.42
C CYS A 37 5.23 -8.57 4.00
N ILE A 38 4.62 -8.69 5.17
CA ILE A 38 3.86 -7.58 5.76
C ILE A 38 4.78 -6.42 6.17
N GLU A 39 6.01 -6.71 6.59
CA GLU A 39 7.02 -5.72 6.92
C GLU A 39 7.46 -4.92 5.68
N ASP A 40 7.60 -5.59 4.53
CA ASP A 40 7.89 -4.92 3.25
C ASP A 40 6.72 -4.01 2.85
N ILE A 41 5.49 -4.51 2.94
CA ILE A 41 4.28 -3.73 2.63
C ILE A 41 4.19 -2.49 3.53
N ALA A 42 4.29 -2.65 4.84
CA ALA A 42 4.21 -1.56 5.79
C ALA A 42 5.30 -0.50 5.54
N HIS A 43 6.55 -0.94 5.35
CA HIS A 43 7.68 -0.05 5.09
C HIS A 43 7.52 0.71 3.77
N HIS A 44 7.21 0.00 2.69
CA HIS A 44 7.11 0.62 1.36
C HIS A 44 5.94 1.61 1.32
N LEU A 45 4.74 1.23 1.77
CA LEU A 45 3.57 2.11 1.79
C LEU A 45 3.76 3.33 2.68
N SER A 46 4.54 3.22 3.76
CA SER A 46 4.85 4.35 4.64
C SER A 46 5.77 5.38 4.00
N ASN A 47 6.57 4.98 3.01
CA ASN A 47 7.49 5.83 2.26
C ASN A 47 6.92 6.36 0.93
N ILE A 48 5.75 5.88 0.49
CA ILE A 48 5.06 6.38 -0.70
C ILE A 48 4.17 7.55 -0.32
N CYS A 49 4.44 8.72 -0.92
CA CYS A 49 3.65 9.93 -0.70
C CYS A 49 2.47 9.98 -1.68
N ARG A 50 1.24 10.07 -1.15
CA ARG A 50 0.02 10.24 -1.95
C ARG A 50 -0.01 11.60 -2.68
N PHE A 51 -0.93 11.73 -3.63
CA PHE A 51 -1.13 12.94 -4.44
C PHE A 51 0.12 13.41 -5.18
N THR A 52 1.01 12.48 -5.53
CA THR A 52 2.30 12.80 -6.19
C THR A 52 3.12 13.87 -5.45
N GLY A 53 2.95 13.97 -4.14
CA GLY A 53 3.66 14.95 -3.29
C GLY A 53 3.15 16.40 -3.41
N ALA A 54 1.93 16.62 -3.92
CA ALA A 54 1.37 17.96 -4.09
C ALA A 54 1.02 18.68 -2.77
N GLY A 55 0.86 17.93 -1.69
CA GLY A 55 0.57 18.42 -0.34
C GLY A 55 1.71 18.18 0.65
N PRO A 56 1.46 18.30 1.96
CA PRO A 56 2.38 17.79 2.97
C PRO A 56 2.58 16.30 2.78
N PHE A 57 3.69 15.76 3.32
CA PHE A 57 3.93 14.32 3.25
C PHE A 57 2.79 13.57 3.95
N TYR A 58 2.08 12.77 3.19
CA TYR A 58 0.98 11.92 3.63
C TYR A 58 1.09 10.59 2.93
N SER A 59 1.36 9.52 3.70
CA SER A 59 1.72 8.22 3.12
C SER A 59 0.51 7.39 2.74
N VAL A 60 0.70 6.46 1.80
CA VAL A 60 -0.28 5.42 1.47
C VAL A 60 -0.60 4.57 2.70
N ALA A 61 0.40 4.25 3.54
CA ALA A 61 0.18 3.52 4.80
C ALA A 61 -0.80 4.25 5.73
N GLN A 62 -0.63 5.56 5.94
CA GLN A 62 -1.55 6.34 6.77
C GLN A 62 -2.97 6.37 6.20
N HIS A 63 -3.11 6.53 4.87
CA HIS A 63 -4.39 6.43 4.19
C HIS A 63 -5.05 5.05 4.43
N SER A 64 -4.33 3.98 4.20
CA SER A 64 -4.82 2.60 4.35
C SER A 64 -5.32 2.31 5.76
N ILE A 65 -4.62 2.82 6.80
CA ILE A 65 -5.06 2.73 8.19
C ILE A 65 -6.39 3.47 8.39
N GLN A 66 -6.55 4.65 7.82
CA GLN A 66 -7.79 5.43 7.95
C GLN A 66 -8.96 4.77 7.19
N VAL A 67 -8.72 4.15 6.04
CA VAL A 67 -9.71 3.33 5.33
C VAL A 67 -10.08 2.10 6.16
N SER A 68 -9.12 1.42 6.78
CA SER A 68 -9.37 0.32 7.74
C SER A 68 -10.33 0.75 8.86
N TRP A 69 -10.12 1.95 9.40
CA TRP A 69 -11.01 2.48 10.45
C TRP A 69 -12.43 2.78 9.98
N LEU A 70 -12.65 3.10 8.72
CA LEU A 70 -13.99 3.21 8.15
C LEU A 70 -14.63 1.84 7.92
N CYS A 71 -13.83 0.81 7.68
CA CYS A 71 -14.27 -0.57 7.39
C CYS A 71 -14.54 -1.43 8.64
N ARG A 72 -14.79 -0.84 9.83
CA ARG A 72 -14.91 -1.56 11.13
C ARG A 72 -16.16 -2.44 11.33
N GLY A 73 -16.82 -2.87 10.26
CA GLY A 73 -17.96 -3.80 10.36
C GLY A 73 -17.58 -5.22 10.81
N SER A 74 -16.38 -5.68 10.48
CA SER A 74 -15.76 -6.92 10.94
C SER A 74 -14.23 -6.82 10.84
N ARG A 75 -13.50 -7.72 11.54
CA ARG A 75 -12.03 -7.77 11.45
C ARG A 75 -11.56 -8.01 10.01
N GLN A 76 -12.19 -8.92 9.29
CA GLN A 76 -11.86 -9.23 7.89
C GLN A 76 -12.12 -8.04 6.95
N PHE A 77 -13.20 -7.28 7.18
CA PHE A 77 -13.48 -6.10 6.39
C PHE A 77 -12.51 -4.96 6.68
N ALA A 78 -12.16 -4.75 7.96
CA ALA A 78 -11.13 -3.77 8.34
C ALA A 78 -9.74 -4.15 7.77
N LEU A 79 -9.39 -5.45 7.80
CA LEU A 79 -8.14 -5.96 7.21
C LEU A 79 -8.11 -5.76 5.69
N ALA A 80 -9.22 -5.99 5.00
CA ALA A 80 -9.33 -5.66 3.57
C ALA A 80 -9.15 -4.17 3.32
N GLY A 81 -9.70 -3.30 4.18
CA GLY A 81 -9.48 -1.85 4.13
C GLY A 81 -8.03 -1.45 4.37
N LEU A 82 -7.32 -2.15 5.28
CA LEU A 82 -5.89 -1.90 5.53
C LEU A 82 -5.01 -2.30 4.33
N LEU A 83 -5.38 -3.35 3.62
CA LEU A 83 -4.55 -3.97 2.59
C LEU A 83 -5.02 -3.65 1.14
N HIS A 84 -6.03 -2.79 0.95
CA HIS A 84 -6.60 -2.55 -0.37
C HIS A 84 -5.60 -1.96 -1.39
N ASP A 85 -4.67 -1.13 -0.92
CA ASP A 85 -3.58 -0.53 -1.70
C ASP A 85 -2.24 -1.28 -1.52
N ALA A 86 -2.23 -2.50 -0.95
CA ALA A 86 -0.98 -3.20 -0.63
C ALA A 86 -0.14 -3.55 -1.87
N ALA A 87 -0.75 -3.67 -3.05
CA ALA A 87 -0.04 -3.87 -4.31
C ALA A 87 0.89 -2.69 -4.65
N GLU A 88 0.56 -1.48 -4.20
CA GLU A 88 1.38 -0.28 -4.41
C GLU A 88 2.74 -0.37 -3.70
N ALA A 89 2.87 -1.21 -2.68
CA ALA A 89 4.17 -1.50 -2.05
C ALA A 89 5.20 -2.05 -3.04
N TYR A 90 4.75 -2.70 -4.10
CA TYR A 90 5.57 -3.32 -5.15
C TYR A 90 5.53 -2.55 -6.47
N LEU A 91 4.41 -1.87 -6.79
CA LEU A 91 4.13 -1.22 -8.06
C LEU A 91 4.15 0.31 -8.02
N ASN A 92 4.21 0.88 -6.81
CA ASN A 92 4.10 2.31 -6.52
C ASN A 92 2.67 2.90 -6.73
N ASP A 93 2.35 4.00 -6.05
CA ASP A 93 1.10 4.76 -6.23
C ASP A 93 1.18 5.59 -7.52
N LEU A 94 0.25 5.34 -8.44
CA LEU A 94 0.08 6.15 -9.64
C LEU A 94 -1.17 7.01 -9.55
N ALA A 95 -1.01 8.31 -9.85
CA ALA A 95 -2.15 9.21 -9.94
C ALA A 95 -3.26 8.63 -10.83
N SER A 96 -4.51 8.61 -10.35
CA SER A 96 -5.66 7.98 -11.02
C SER A 96 -5.80 8.35 -12.50
N PRO A 97 -5.59 9.61 -12.96
CA PRO A 97 -5.64 9.92 -14.39
C PRO A 97 -4.55 9.22 -15.22
N VAL A 98 -3.38 8.95 -14.62
CA VAL A 98 -2.29 8.21 -15.27
C VAL A 98 -2.63 6.72 -15.30
N LYS A 99 -3.01 6.16 -14.15
CA LYS A 99 -3.40 4.75 -13.99
C LYS A 99 -4.49 4.34 -14.99
N HIS A 100 -5.47 5.23 -15.26
CA HIS A 100 -6.59 4.96 -16.16
C HIS A 100 -6.36 5.37 -17.62
N ALA A 101 -5.17 5.87 -17.98
CA ALA A 101 -4.84 6.14 -19.38
C ALA A 101 -4.86 4.84 -20.21
N PRO A 102 -5.23 4.91 -21.53
CA PRO A 102 -5.34 3.71 -22.38
C PRO A 102 -4.07 2.85 -22.42
N GLY A 103 -2.89 3.46 -22.32
CA GLY A 103 -1.60 2.75 -22.32
C GLY A 103 -1.26 2.02 -21.04
N MET A 104 -2.05 2.18 -19.96
CA MET A 104 -1.76 1.63 -18.63
C MET A 104 -2.56 0.35 -18.29
N LEU A 105 -3.13 -0.31 -19.30
CA LEU A 105 -3.90 -1.54 -19.09
C LEU A 105 -3.05 -2.65 -18.45
N ALA A 106 -1.82 -2.84 -18.93
CA ALA A 106 -0.91 -3.85 -18.38
C ALA A 106 -0.54 -3.57 -16.91
N TYR A 107 -0.38 -2.30 -16.54
CA TYR A 107 -0.13 -1.92 -15.15
C TYR A 107 -1.34 -2.28 -14.25
N ARG A 108 -2.56 -1.89 -14.65
CA ARG A 108 -3.77 -2.22 -13.88
C ARG A 108 -3.96 -3.73 -13.71
N HIS A 109 -3.67 -4.50 -14.77
CA HIS A 109 -3.74 -5.96 -14.70
C HIS A 109 -2.73 -6.52 -13.69
N ALA A 110 -1.49 -6.04 -13.71
CA ALA A 110 -0.48 -6.44 -12.74
C ALA A 110 -0.86 -6.04 -11.30
N GLU A 111 -1.47 -4.88 -11.11
CA GLU A 111 -1.97 -4.41 -9.81
C GLU A 111 -3.12 -5.28 -9.29
N ASP A 112 -4.08 -5.63 -10.16
CA ASP A 112 -5.17 -6.54 -9.81
C ASP A 112 -4.64 -7.93 -9.42
N GLU A 113 -3.68 -8.48 -10.19
CA GLU A 113 -3.06 -9.78 -9.91
C GLU A 113 -2.26 -9.74 -8.59
N ALA A 114 -1.44 -8.71 -8.39
CA ALA A 114 -0.69 -8.54 -7.14
C ALA A 114 -1.63 -8.44 -5.93
N THR A 115 -2.73 -7.70 -6.04
CA THR A 115 -3.74 -7.60 -4.98
C THR A 115 -4.34 -8.97 -4.64
N GLN A 116 -4.67 -9.80 -5.63
CA GLN A 116 -5.19 -11.16 -5.40
C GLN A 116 -4.16 -12.05 -4.70
N VAL A 117 -2.88 -11.97 -5.12
CA VAL A 117 -1.79 -12.72 -4.49
C VAL A 117 -1.60 -12.28 -3.05
N ILE A 118 -1.54 -10.99 -2.78
CA ILE A 118 -1.38 -10.45 -1.42
C ILE A 118 -2.54 -10.85 -0.52
N PHE A 119 -3.79 -10.71 -0.99
CA PHE A 119 -4.97 -11.10 -0.24
C PHE A 119 -4.97 -12.59 0.05
N GLY A 120 -4.63 -13.44 -0.93
CA GLY A 120 -4.49 -14.88 -0.73
C GLY A 120 -3.41 -15.25 0.28
N ALA A 121 -2.23 -14.64 0.20
CA ALA A 121 -1.10 -14.88 1.10
C ALA A 121 -1.40 -14.45 2.54
N LEU A 122 -2.14 -13.36 2.73
CA LEU A 122 -2.47 -12.79 4.05
C LEU A 122 -3.85 -13.21 4.56
N GLY A 123 -4.54 -14.14 3.87
CA GLY A 123 -5.81 -14.70 4.32
C GLY A 123 -6.99 -13.73 4.32
N VAL A 124 -6.99 -12.78 3.39
CA VAL A 124 -8.06 -11.77 3.23
C VAL A 124 -9.05 -12.21 2.15
N ASN A 125 -10.36 -12.08 2.42
CA ASN A 125 -11.37 -12.38 1.40
C ASN A 125 -11.46 -11.24 0.38
N PRO A 126 -11.17 -11.48 -0.92
CA PRO A 126 -11.20 -10.45 -1.97
C PRO A 126 -12.60 -9.90 -2.25
N GLU A 127 -13.68 -10.56 -1.83
CA GLU A 127 -15.05 -10.06 -1.98
C GLU A 127 -15.28 -8.73 -1.25
N TYR A 128 -14.46 -8.40 -0.26
CA TYR A 128 -14.54 -7.13 0.44
C TYR A 128 -14.04 -5.93 -0.39
N LEU A 129 -13.25 -6.13 -1.45
CA LEU A 129 -12.66 -5.03 -2.23
C LEU A 129 -13.70 -4.06 -2.78
N GLU A 130 -14.81 -4.57 -3.31
CA GLU A 130 -15.88 -3.70 -3.82
C GLU A 130 -16.53 -2.84 -2.71
N MET A 131 -16.66 -3.41 -1.51
CA MET A 131 -17.18 -2.68 -0.36
C MET A 131 -16.17 -1.65 0.18
N VAL A 132 -14.88 -2.01 0.20
CA VAL A 132 -13.78 -1.13 0.61
C VAL A 132 -13.72 0.10 -0.29
N LYS A 133 -13.89 -0.07 -1.59
CA LYS A 133 -13.84 1.04 -2.57
C LYS A 133 -14.73 2.24 -2.18
N LYS A 134 -15.90 2.00 -1.62
CA LYS A 134 -16.78 3.07 -1.14
C LYS A 134 -16.14 3.90 -0.01
N HIS A 135 -15.43 3.23 0.89
CA HIS A 135 -14.75 3.87 2.02
C HIS A 135 -13.45 4.53 1.61
N ASP A 136 -12.73 3.97 0.64
CA ASP A 136 -11.61 4.61 -0.01
C ASP A 136 -12.04 5.92 -0.71
N ASP A 137 -13.09 5.89 -1.52
CA ASP A 137 -13.67 7.08 -2.15
C ASP A 137 -14.15 8.14 -1.13
N GLU A 138 -14.65 7.72 0.03
CA GLU A 138 -15.01 8.61 1.14
C GLU A 138 -13.77 9.23 1.78
N MET A 139 -12.74 8.41 2.04
CA MET A 139 -11.47 8.89 2.60
C MET A 139 -10.79 9.86 1.65
N PHE A 140 -10.69 9.56 0.37
CA PHE A 140 -10.14 10.46 -0.65
C PHE A 140 -10.82 11.84 -0.63
N ARG A 141 -12.16 11.91 -0.53
CA ARG A 141 -12.88 13.18 -0.42
C ARG A 141 -12.53 13.93 0.86
N ASN A 142 -12.42 13.21 1.99
CA ASN A 142 -12.00 13.81 3.25
C ASN A 142 -10.58 14.37 3.17
N GLU A 143 -9.66 13.63 2.55
CA GLU A 143 -8.27 14.07 2.32
C GLU A 143 -8.21 15.34 1.46
N CYS A 144 -8.97 15.40 0.37
CA CYS A 144 -9.06 16.59 -0.47
C CYS A 144 -9.59 17.80 0.33
N ASP A 145 -10.60 17.59 1.17
CA ASP A 145 -11.15 18.64 2.03
C ASP A 145 -10.16 19.12 3.09
N TRP A 146 -9.31 18.23 3.62
CA TRP A 146 -8.27 18.57 4.59
C TRP A 146 -7.11 19.34 3.95
N PHE A 147 -6.65 18.94 2.78
CA PHE A 147 -5.46 19.54 2.16
C PHE A 147 -5.77 20.82 1.38
N TRP A 148 -6.94 20.90 0.73
CA TRP A 148 -7.26 21.98 -0.19
C TRP A 148 -8.64 22.62 0.05
N GLY A 149 -9.43 22.06 0.94
CA GLY A 149 -10.75 22.57 1.32
C GLY A 149 -10.70 23.58 2.46
N ASN A 150 -11.88 24.05 2.87
CA ASN A 150 -12.05 25.00 3.97
C ASN A 150 -12.26 24.30 5.33
N ARG A 151 -11.90 23.03 5.50
CA ARG A 151 -12.07 22.35 6.79
C ARG A 151 -11.11 22.91 7.83
N VAL A 152 -11.69 23.37 8.94
CA VAL A 152 -10.94 23.73 10.14
C VAL A 152 -10.52 22.42 10.84
N GLY A 153 -9.24 22.16 10.91
CA GLY A 153 -8.67 20.95 11.49
C GLY A 153 -7.80 20.24 10.45
N ALA A 154 -6.53 20.59 10.39
CA ALA A 154 -5.58 19.91 9.51
C ALA A 154 -5.46 18.43 9.91
N LEU A 155 -5.45 17.55 8.91
CA LEU A 155 -5.04 16.17 9.11
C LEU A 155 -3.61 16.19 9.67
N HIS A 156 -3.38 15.51 10.78
CA HIS A 156 -2.04 15.31 11.28
C HIS A 156 -1.34 14.24 10.43
N CYS A 157 -0.43 14.68 9.55
CA CYS A 157 0.36 13.77 8.74
C CYS A 157 1.48 13.15 9.60
N TRP A 158 1.60 11.85 9.52
CA TRP A 158 2.64 11.09 10.24
C TRP A 158 3.95 11.06 9.48
N THR A 159 5.06 10.86 10.20
CA THR A 159 6.32 10.51 9.55
C THR A 159 6.24 9.08 8.98
N PRO A 160 7.10 8.72 8.01
CA PRO A 160 7.16 7.35 7.51
C PRO A 160 7.28 6.30 8.62
N GLU A 161 8.16 6.54 9.59
CA GLU A 161 8.40 5.61 10.69
C GLU A 161 7.18 5.45 11.59
N GLN A 162 6.44 6.54 11.81
CA GLN A 162 5.20 6.49 12.56
C GLN A 162 4.11 5.74 11.78
N ALA A 163 3.97 6.01 10.48
CA ALA A 163 2.98 5.35 9.64
C ALA A 163 3.25 3.84 9.53
N GLU A 164 4.52 3.43 9.36
CA GLU A 164 4.94 2.02 9.35
C GLU A 164 4.56 1.32 10.66
N LYS A 165 4.93 1.92 11.79
CA LYS A 165 4.63 1.37 13.11
C LYS A 165 3.11 1.19 13.31
N GLU A 166 2.32 2.22 13.02
CA GLU A 166 0.86 2.17 13.19
C GLU A 166 0.21 1.18 12.23
N PHE A 167 0.74 1.02 11.01
CA PHE A 167 0.27 0.01 10.05
C PHE A 167 0.46 -1.41 10.58
N LEU A 168 1.64 -1.72 11.10
CA LEU A 168 1.92 -3.03 11.71
C LEU A 168 1.07 -3.27 12.96
N ILE A 169 0.89 -2.26 13.82
CA ILE A 169 0.01 -2.37 14.99
C ILE A 169 -1.43 -2.71 14.57
N GLU A 170 -1.98 -2.00 13.58
CA GLU A 170 -3.34 -2.25 13.07
C GLU A 170 -3.43 -3.66 12.46
N TYR A 171 -2.45 -4.07 11.64
CA TYR A 171 -2.41 -5.41 11.05
C TYR A 171 -2.42 -6.52 12.10
N PHE A 172 -1.52 -6.47 13.08
CA PHE A 172 -1.44 -7.49 14.13
C PHE A 172 -2.68 -7.49 15.05
N SER A 173 -3.26 -6.32 15.32
CA SER A 173 -4.53 -6.20 16.04
C SER A 173 -5.69 -6.89 15.30
N LEU A 174 -5.74 -6.79 13.97
CA LEU A 174 -6.79 -7.38 13.14
C LEU A 174 -6.60 -8.87 12.91
N THR A 175 -5.35 -9.34 12.80
CA THR A 175 -5.04 -10.76 12.54
C THR A 175 -4.96 -11.59 13.82
N GLY A 176 -4.62 -10.98 14.95
CA GLY A 176 -4.39 -11.67 16.22
C GLY A 176 -3.08 -12.48 16.24
N VAL A 177 -2.17 -12.21 15.30
CA VAL A 177 -0.80 -12.76 15.32
C VAL A 177 0.02 -11.86 16.23
N GLU A 178 0.76 -12.47 17.20
CA GLU A 178 1.71 -11.76 18.09
C GLU A 178 3.11 -11.74 17.50
#